data_87ea66ef8a37cb15e1d61124e6484580
#
_entry.id   87ea66ef8a37cb15e1d61124e6484580
#
_cell.length_a   1.000
_cell.length_b   1.000
_cell.length_c   1.000
_cell.angle_alpha   90.00
_cell.angle_beta   90.00
_cell.angle_gamma   90.00
#
_symmetry.space_group_name_H-M   'P 1'
#
loop_
_entity.id
_entity.type
_entity.pdbx_description
1 polymer ?
#
loop_
_entity_poly.entity_id
_entity_poly.type
_entity_poly.pdbx_seq_one_letter_code
_entity_poly.pdbx_strand_id
1 'polypeptide(L)'
;MPLLSLLCALWLAFSALAQGYPVKPVRVVVPFAPGGGTDVQARVLFRELNEQFRQPFIVDNRPGASGLIGAEAVVNAPADGYTILFTTATLASNATLYKGTMKFDPVKDTAPVMWVSSTPLVLIVHPGVAAKSPEELIDLLKKSPGRLNAAINVPGSTSHLAAEMFKQLAGLSFTVVPYKGGGLSMAAVMSGEVDFQFAEGLLAAPQIRGGRVRALAVTTPTPLAGFPGLPAMNGILPGLVADNWFAIYAPAGTPRDVVTAINRALKKALEASAVRALFEQESLAAVGSTPEELGAHLRREIDRYAEVIRKGNITPQ
;
A
#
# COMPACT_ATOMS: atom_id res chain seq x y z
N MET A 1 14.80 -17.74 -57.90
CA MET A 1 14.91 -18.41 -56.57
C MET A 1 15.19 -17.47 -55.35
N PRO A 2 15.38 -16.13 -55.46
CA PRO A 2 15.58 -15.29 -54.28
C PRO A 2 14.29 -14.88 -53.56
N LEU A 3 13.12 -14.86 -54.20
CA LEU A 3 11.83 -14.47 -53.57
C LEU A 3 11.33 -15.45 -52.52
N LEU A 4 11.57 -16.77 -52.70
CA LEU A 4 11.11 -17.79 -51.74
C LEU A 4 11.90 -17.72 -50.43
N SER A 5 13.18 -17.36 -50.50
CA SER A 5 14.05 -17.23 -49.31
C SER A 5 13.67 -16.01 -48.49
N LEU A 6 13.19 -14.91 -49.12
CA LEU A 6 12.75 -13.68 -48.43
C LEU A 6 11.41 -13.92 -47.67
N LEU A 7 10.48 -14.68 -48.28
CA LEU A 7 9.22 -15.05 -47.63
C LEU A 7 9.44 -15.97 -46.40
N CYS A 8 10.33 -16.96 -46.46
CA CYS A 8 10.68 -17.78 -45.30
C CYS A 8 11.32 -16.99 -44.17
N ALA A 9 12.18 -16.01 -44.47
CA ALA A 9 12.80 -15.14 -43.46
C ALA A 9 11.77 -14.22 -42.77
N LEU A 10 10.76 -13.72 -43.50
CA LEU A 10 9.65 -12.95 -42.91
C LEU A 10 8.75 -13.82 -42.00
N TRP A 11 8.50 -15.07 -42.36
CA TRP A 11 7.70 -15.99 -41.52
C TRP A 11 8.41 -16.39 -40.23
N LEU A 12 9.74 -16.54 -40.25
CA LEU A 12 10.54 -16.79 -39.06
C LEU A 12 10.63 -15.58 -38.12
N ALA A 13 10.62 -14.36 -38.66
CA ALA A 13 10.57 -13.15 -37.85
C ALA A 13 9.21 -12.92 -37.16
N PHE A 14 8.09 -13.35 -37.76
CA PHE A 14 6.77 -13.29 -37.15
C PHE A 14 6.55 -14.35 -36.06
N SER A 15 7.26 -15.47 -36.11
CA SER A 15 7.15 -16.54 -35.08
C SER A 15 7.91 -16.17 -33.79
N ALA A 16 8.83 -15.23 -33.82
CA ALA A 16 9.54 -14.75 -32.63
C ALA A 16 8.67 -13.84 -31.72
N LEU A 17 7.54 -13.34 -32.21
CA LEU A 17 6.59 -12.50 -31.45
C LEU A 17 5.54 -13.29 -30.67
N ALA A 18 5.53 -14.63 -30.77
CA ALA A 18 4.53 -15.50 -30.13
C ALA A 18 5.08 -16.22 -28.87
N GLN A 19 6.19 -15.81 -28.30
CA GLN A 19 6.57 -16.29 -26.98
C GLN A 19 5.69 -15.58 -25.94
N GLY A 20 4.74 -16.36 -25.36
CA GLY A 20 3.80 -15.85 -24.37
C GLY A 20 4.55 -15.25 -23.16
N TYR A 21 4.20 -14.02 -22.79
CA TYR A 21 4.71 -13.40 -21.55
C TYR A 21 4.17 -14.15 -20.32
N PRO A 22 5.00 -14.38 -19.28
CA PRO A 22 6.44 -14.20 -19.16
C PRO A 22 7.22 -15.47 -19.58
N VAL A 23 8.43 -15.30 -20.14
CA VAL A 23 9.35 -16.41 -20.49
C VAL A 23 10.60 -16.48 -19.60
N LYS A 24 10.74 -15.55 -18.67
CA LYS A 24 11.81 -15.45 -17.66
C LYS A 24 11.25 -14.92 -16.34
N PRO A 25 12.00 -15.01 -15.23
CA PRO A 25 11.54 -14.47 -13.95
C PRO A 25 11.14 -13.01 -14.01
N VAL A 26 10.05 -12.67 -13.30
CA VAL A 26 9.55 -11.32 -13.12
C VAL A 26 9.95 -10.81 -11.74
N ARG A 27 10.55 -9.64 -11.68
CA ARG A 27 10.93 -8.95 -10.45
C ARG A 27 9.78 -8.09 -9.95
N VAL A 28 9.36 -8.33 -8.73
CA VAL A 28 8.32 -7.56 -8.05
C VAL A 28 8.96 -6.69 -6.99
N VAL A 29 9.16 -5.42 -7.27
CA VAL A 29 9.73 -4.47 -6.31
C VAL A 29 8.66 -4.07 -5.31
N VAL A 30 8.95 -4.31 -4.01
CA VAL A 30 8.17 -3.84 -2.87
C VAL A 30 8.98 -2.76 -2.18
N PRO A 31 8.54 -1.48 -2.19
CA PRO A 31 9.36 -0.35 -1.75
C PRO A 31 9.36 -0.15 -0.22
N PHE A 32 9.13 -1.22 0.54
CA PHE A 32 9.05 -1.23 2.01
C PHE A 32 9.82 -2.42 2.59
N ALA A 33 10.12 -2.33 3.91
CA ALA A 33 10.80 -3.40 4.63
C ALA A 33 9.99 -4.71 4.61
N PRO A 34 10.66 -5.87 4.66
CA PRO A 34 9.99 -7.16 4.80
C PRO A 34 9.10 -7.22 6.06
N GLY A 35 8.02 -8.02 5.99
CA GLY A 35 7.08 -8.23 7.10
C GLY A 35 6.02 -7.14 7.27
N GLY A 36 6.02 -6.09 6.44
CA GLY A 36 4.92 -5.13 6.37
C GLY A 36 3.75 -5.64 5.51
N GLY A 37 2.60 -4.96 5.60
CA GLY A 37 1.38 -5.37 4.89
C GLY A 37 1.56 -5.55 3.38
N THR A 38 2.37 -4.71 2.73
CA THR A 38 2.69 -4.83 1.30
C THR A 38 3.49 -6.12 1.02
N ASP A 39 4.48 -6.43 1.85
CA ASP A 39 5.31 -7.64 1.67
C ASP A 39 4.50 -8.92 1.89
N VAL A 40 3.66 -8.95 2.92
CA VAL A 40 2.78 -10.09 3.22
C VAL A 40 1.84 -10.38 2.05
N GLN A 41 1.15 -9.35 1.54
CA GLN A 41 0.27 -9.51 0.38
C GLN A 41 1.03 -9.91 -0.88
N ALA A 42 2.19 -9.28 -1.16
CA ALA A 42 3.01 -9.61 -2.32
C ALA A 42 3.36 -11.10 -2.37
N ARG A 43 3.86 -11.65 -1.26
CA ARG A 43 4.30 -13.05 -1.22
C ARG A 43 3.16 -14.04 -1.48
N VAL A 44 1.95 -13.76 -0.98
CA VAL A 44 0.79 -14.63 -1.20
C VAL A 44 0.28 -14.49 -2.63
N LEU A 45 0.09 -13.27 -3.13
CA LEU A 45 -0.41 -13.01 -4.48
C LEU A 45 0.55 -13.55 -5.57
N PHE A 46 1.83 -13.25 -5.46
CA PHE A 46 2.79 -13.61 -6.50
C PHE A 46 3.16 -15.10 -6.49
N ARG A 47 2.92 -15.82 -5.39
CA ARG A 47 2.96 -17.29 -5.40
C ARG A 47 1.89 -17.87 -6.35
N GLU A 48 0.68 -17.33 -6.36
CA GLU A 48 -0.37 -17.75 -7.29
C GLU A 48 -0.01 -17.44 -8.75
N LEU A 49 0.68 -16.31 -9.00
CA LEU A 49 1.18 -16.00 -10.35
C LEU A 49 2.30 -16.95 -10.79
N ASN A 50 3.19 -17.39 -9.89
CA ASN A 50 4.20 -18.40 -10.18
C ASN A 50 3.57 -19.69 -10.72
N GLU A 51 2.49 -20.15 -10.10
CA GLU A 51 1.76 -21.34 -10.52
C GLU A 51 1.08 -21.17 -11.87
N GLN A 52 0.42 -20.00 -12.07
CA GLN A 52 -0.30 -19.71 -13.29
C GLN A 52 0.61 -19.58 -14.52
N PHE A 53 1.73 -18.89 -14.37
CA PHE A 53 2.66 -18.60 -15.46
C PHE A 53 3.78 -19.63 -15.60
N ARG A 54 3.99 -20.48 -14.59
CA ARG A 54 5.15 -21.39 -14.48
C ARG A 54 6.48 -20.65 -14.60
N GLN A 55 6.51 -19.41 -14.15
CA GLN A 55 7.67 -18.53 -14.10
C GLN A 55 7.72 -17.86 -12.73
N PRO A 56 8.90 -17.67 -12.13
CA PRO A 56 9.03 -17.03 -10.83
C PRO A 56 8.68 -15.55 -10.89
N PHE A 57 7.81 -15.10 -9.97
CA PHE A 57 7.64 -13.70 -9.60
C PHE A 57 8.36 -13.48 -8.27
N ILE A 58 9.50 -12.79 -8.31
CA ILE A 58 10.43 -12.69 -7.20
C ILE A 58 10.21 -11.37 -6.48
N VAL A 59 9.77 -11.43 -5.21
CA VAL A 59 9.59 -10.26 -4.35
C VAL A 59 10.96 -9.72 -3.94
N ASP A 60 11.25 -8.45 -4.30
CA ASP A 60 12.47 -7.72 -4.00
C ASP A 60 12.13 -6.47 -3.16
N ASN A 61 12.42 -6.52 -1.85
CA ASN A 61 12.18 -5.41 -0.95
C ASN A 61 13.25 -4.33 -1.12
N ARG A 62 12.83 -3.11 -1.53
CA ARG A 62 13.70 -1.94 -1.71
C ARG A 62 13.19 -0.73 -0.93
N PRO A 63 13.34 -0.74 0.40
CA PRO A 63 12.89 0.37 1.25
C PRO A 63 13.77 1.61 1.07
N GLY A 64 13.23 2.76 1.47
CA GLY A 64 13.93 4.02 1.58
C GLY A 64 13.20 5.19 0.92
N ALA A 65 13.42 6.39 1.44
CA ALA A 65 12.80 7.65 1.00
C ALA A 65 11.28 7.51 0.80
N SER A 66 10.57 6.99 1.81
CA SER A 66 9.10 6.77 1.76
C SER A 66 8.64 5.92 0.57
N GLY A 67 9.47 4.96 0.13
CA GLY A 67 9.19 4.09 -1.02
C GLY A 67 9.65 4.64 -2.37
N LEU A 68 10.19 5.85 -2.42
CA LEU A 68 10.65 6.46 -3.67
C LEU A 68 11.82 5.70 -4.30
N ILE A 69 12.75 5.14 -3.50
CA ILE A 69 13.89 4.37 -4.03
C ILE A 69 13.40 3.15 -4.81
N GLY A 70 12.46 2.39 -4.28
CA GLY A 70 11.89 1.25 -4.97
C GLY A 70 11.07 1.63 -6.19
N ALA A 71 10.26 2.68 -6.09
CA ALA A 71 9.46 3.18 -7.21
C ALA A 71 10.34 3.71 -8.36
N GLU A 72 11.38 4.51 -8.06
CA GLU A 72 12.35 5.01 -9.05
C GLU A 72 13.09 3.86 -9.76
N ALA A 73 13.43 2.79 -9.03
CA ALA A 73 14.06 1.61 -9.62
C ALA A 73 13.16 0.90 -10.64
N VAL A 74 11.83 0.96 -10.47
CA VAL A 74 10.88 0.40 -11.44
C VAL A 74 10.66 1.35 -12.61
N VAL A 75 10.44 2.63 -12.35
CA VAL A 75 10.21 3.63 -13.39
C VAL A 75 11.38 3.67 -14.40
N ASN A 76 12.61 3.48 -13.92
CA ASN A 76 13.81 3.46 -14.76
C ASN A 76 14.15 2.06 -15.33
N ALA A 77 13.34 1.04 -15.07
CA ALA A 77 13.55 -0.29 -15.65
C ALA A 77 13.03 -0.36 -17.09
N PRO A 78 13.48 -1.35 -17.89
CA PRO A 78 12.90 -1.59 -19.20
C PRO A 78 11.39 -1.80 -19.14
N ALA A 79 10.67 -1.17 -20.07
CA ALA A 79 9.21 -1.26 -20.16
C ALA A 79 8.75 -2.59 -20.82
N ASP A 80 9.28 -3.71 -20.35
CA ASP A 80 9.05 -5.06 -20.90
C ASP A 80 8.17 -5.94 -19.99
N GLY A 81 7.73 -5.39 -18.82
CA GLY A 81 6.91 -6.08 -17.85
C GLY A 81 7.67 -7.02 -16.89
N TYR A 82 8.98 -7.16 -17.01
CA TYR A 82 9.78 -8.05 -16.14
C TYR A 82 10.27 -7.36 -14.85
N THR A 83 9.97 -6.08 -14.69
CA THR A 83 10.11 -5.38 -13.41
C THR A 83 8.83 -4.60 -13.15
N ILE A 84 8.13 -4.94 -12.06
CA ILE A 84 6.87 -4.30 -11.68
C ILE A 84 6.95 -3.81 -10.24
N LEU A 85 6.15 -2.80 -9.91
CA LEU A 85 6.06 -2.20 -8.58
C LEU A 85 4.79 -2.69 -7.89
N PHE A 86 4.90 -3.23 -6.68
CA PHE A 86 3.76 -3.41 -5.79
C PHE A 86 3.88 -2.45 -4.62
N THR A 87 3.02 -1.46 -4.57
CA THR A 87 3.13 -0.31 -3.65
C THR A 87 1.79 0.04 -3.00
N THR A 88 1.78 1.11 -2.23
CA THR A 88 0.62 1.57 -1.46
C THR A 88 0.21 2.99 -1.86
N ALA A 89 -0.81 3.51 -1.22
CA ALA A 89 -1.27 4.90 -1.26
C ALA A 89 -0.12 5.93 -1.13
N THR A 90 1.02 5.54 -0.56
CA THR A 90 2.21 6.38 -0.41
C THR A 90 2.72 6.93 -1.76
N LEU A 91 2.50 6.19 -2.86
CA LEU A 91 2.85 6.69 -4.19
C LEU A 91 2.07 7.98 -4.55
N ALA A 92 0.80 8.06 -4.18
CA ALA A 92 -0.02 9.24 -4.42
C ALA A 92 0.35 10.42 -3.50
N SER A 93 0.58 10.17 -2.21
CA SER A 93 0.96 11.23 -1.26
C SER A 93 2.34 11.83 -1.57
N ASN A 94 3.27 10.99 -2.02
CA ASN A 94 4.62 11.40 -2.41
C ASN A 94 4.62 12.42 -3.58
N ALA A 95 3.66 12.34 -4.49
CA ALA A 95 3.50 13.33 -5.57
C ALA A 95 3.38 14.78 -5.07
N THR A 96 2.85 14.97 -3.86
CA THR A 96 2.77 16.28 -3.20
C THR A 96 3.90 16.49 -2.21
N LEU A 97 4.13 15.51 -1.33
CA LEU A 97 5.09 15.62 -0.23
C LEU A 97 6.53 15.81 -0.72
N TYR A 98 6.89 15.14 -1.80
CA TYR A 98 8.25 15.17 -2.38
C TYR A 98 8.29 15.85 -3.74
N LYS A 99 7.32 16.72 -4.06
CA LYS A 99 7.21 17.39 -5.37
C LYS A 99 8.50 18.05 -5.86
N GLY A 100 9.34 18.57 -4.95
CA GLY A 100 10.62 19.25 -5.30
C GLY A 100 11.82 18.31 -5.45
N THR A 101 11.72 17.06 -4.99
CA THR A 101 12.84 16.10 -4.93
C THR A 101 12.56 14.79 -5.64
N MET A 102 11.29 14.46 -5.90
CA MET A 102 10.86 13.28 -6.66
C MET A 102 11.28 13.42 -8.13
N LYS A 103 12.00 12.43 -8.66
CA LYS A 103 12.59 12.46 -9.99
C LYS A 103 11.70 11.88 -11.10
N PHE A 104 10.48 11.51 -10.76
CA PHE A 104 9.50 10.95 -11.69
C PHE A 104 8.08 11.45 -11.36
N ASP A 105 7.19 11.41 -12.34
CA ASP A 105 5.77 11.70 -12.21
C ASP A 105 5.00 10.35 -12.11
N PRO A 106 4.34 10.02 -10.99
CA PRO A 106 3.69 8.72 -10.83
C PRO A 106 2.57 8.48 -11.83
N VAL A 107 2.00 9.53 -12.43
CA VAL A 107 0.93 9.41 -13.44
C VAL A 107 1.49 9.20 -14.84
N LYS A 108 2.63 9.84 -15.17
CA LYS A 108 3.21 9.80 -16.53
C LYS A 108 4.21 8.66 -16.70
N ASP A 109 4.99 8.39 -15.65
CA ASP A 109 6.13 7.48 -15.71
C ASP A 109 5.81 6.07 -15.23
N THR A 110 4.52 5.80 -14.87
CA THR A 110 4.03 4.46 -14.57
C THR A 110 2.87 4.05 -15.47
N ALA A 111 2.80 2.76 -15.78
CA ALA A 111 1.63 2.11 -16.38
C ALA A 111 0.84 1.42 -15.26
N PRO A 112 -0.42 1.82 -14.99
CA PRO A 112 -1.24 1.17 -13.99
C PRO A 112 -1.55 -0.27 -14.44
N VAL A 113 -1.49 -1.23 -13.49
CA VAL A 113 -1.82 -2.64 -13.73
C VAL A 113 -3.07 -3.03 -12.98
N MET A 114 -3.11 -2.88 -11.65
CA MET A 114 -4.28 -3.22 -10.84
C MET A 114 -4.26 -2.52 -9.48
N TRP A 115 -5.38 -1.95 -9.07
CA TRP A 115 -5.69 -1.73 -7.67
C TRP A 115 -6.13 -3.08 -7.08
N VAL A 116 -5.25 -3.67 -6.27
CA VAL A 116 -5.39 -5.05 -5.78
C VAL A 116 -6.39 -5.13 -4.64
N SER A 117 -6.19 -4.28 -3.63
CA SER A 117 -6.95 -4.33 -2.38
C SER A 117 -6.91 -3.01 -1.63
N SER A 118 -7.80 -2.87 -0.66
CA SER A 118 -7.73 -1.84 0.38
C SER A 118 -7.85 -2.46 1.77
N THR A 119 -7.31 -1.77 2.76
CA THR A 119 -7.42 -2.13 4.18
C THR A 119 -7.76 -0.90 4.98
N PRO A 120 -8.67 -1.01 5.97
CA PRO A 120 -8.90 0.08 6.92
C PRO A 120 -7.63 0.31 7.75
N LEU A 121 -7.50 1.48 8.32
CA LEU A 121 -6.62 1.65 9.46
C LEU A 121 -7.42 1.43 10.75
N VAL A 122 -6.73 0.92 11.75
CA VAL A 122 -7.26 0.72 13.10
C VAL A 122 -6.45 1.58 14.04
N LEU A 123 -7.11 2.42 14.83
CA LEU A 123 -6.47 3.13 15.93
C LEU A 123 -6.18 2.12 17.03
N ILE A 124 -4.90 1.84 17.24
CA ILE A 124 -4.41 0.92 18.25
C ILE A 124 -3.54 1.67 19.27
N VAL A 125 -3.52 1.17 20.51
CA VAL A 125 -2.64 1.64 21.57
C VAL A 125 -1.88 0.47 22.19
N HIS A 126 -0.69 0.75 22.77
CA HIS A 126 -0.03 -0.20 23.65
C HIS A 126 -0.92 -0.50 24.87
N PRO A 127 -1.01 -1.74 25.37
CA PRO A 127 -1.88 -2.10 26.49
C PRO A 127 -1.67 -1.27 27.77
N GLY A 128 -0.47 -0.73 27.98
CA GLY A 128 -0.13 0.17 29.09
C GLY A 128 -0.71 1.59 28.99
N VAL A 129 -1.22 2.00 27.83
CA VAL A 129 -1.90 3.30 27.69
C VAL A 129 -3.26 3.22 28.38
N ALA A 130 -3.59 4.21 29.21
CA ALA A 130 -4.79 4.18 30.04
C ALA A 130 -6.13 4.38 29.29
N ALA A 131 -6.09 4.61 27.98
CA ALA A 131 -7.29 4.79 27.15
C ALA A 131 -7.90 3.45 26.71
N LYS A 132 -9.23 3.33 26.82
CA LYS A 132 -10.03 2.17 26.39
C LYS A 132 -11.00 2.52 25.25
N SER A 133 -11.15 3.81 24.93
CA SER A 133 -11.95 4.30 23.82
C SER A 133 -11.21 5.42 23.09
N PRO A 134 -11.61 5.80 21.87
CA PRO A 134 -11.03 6.93 21.16
C PRO A 134 -11.18 8.25 21.94
N GLU A 135 -12.32 8.45 22.58
CA GLU A 135 -12.61 9.65 23.38
C GLU A 135 -11.66 9.74 24.58
N GLU A 136 -11.42 8.61 25.29
CA GLU A 136 -10.46 8.56 26.39
C GLU A 136 -9.02 8.86 25.92
N LEU A 137 -8.64 8.42 24.72
CA LEU A 137 -7.34 8.76 24.14
C LEU A 137 -7.25 10.25 23.81
N ILE A 138 -8.30 10.83 23.24
CA ILE A 138 -8.39 12.27 22.97
C ILE A 138 -8.24 13.06 24.27
N ASP A 139 -8.95 12.69 25.32
CA ASP A 139 -8.88 13.32 26.61
C ASP A 139 -7.48 13.21 27.24
N LEU A 140 -6.85 12.05 27.15
CA LEU A 140 -5.49 11.80 27.64
C LEU A 140 -4.47 12.69 26.93
N LEU A 141 -4.57 12.80 25.60
CA LEU A 141 -3.72 13.66 24.77
C LEU A 141 -3.92 15.14 25.07
N LYS A 142 -5.16 15.58 25.31
CA LYS A 142 -5.45 16.97 25.72
C LYS A 142 -4.94 17.31 27.11
N LYS A 143 -5.03 16.38 28.07
CA LYS A 143 -4.53 16.56 29.45
C LYS A 143 -3.03 16.57 29.55
N SER A 144 -2.33 15.93 28.62
CA SER A 144 -0.87 15.78 28.63
C SER A 144 -0.27 16.02 27.24
N PRO A 145 -0.30 17.26 26.71
CA PRO A 145 0.20 17.58 25.38
C PRO A 145 1.68 17.18 25.23
N GLY A 146 2.03 16.55 24.10
CA GLY A 146 3.39 16.14 23.76
C GLY A 146 3.94 14.94 24.55
N ARG A 147 3.16 14.34 25.48
CA ARG A 147 3.65 13.22 26.31
C ARG A 147 3.58 11.88 25.57
N LEU A 148 2.54 11.67 24.76
CA LEU A 148 2.38 10.44 24.00
C LEU A 148 2.95 10.58 22.58
N ASN A 149 3.43 9.47 22.04
CA ASN A 149 4.03 9.38 20.72
C ASN A 149 3.22 8.44 19.83
N ALA A 150 3.04 8.83 18.56
CA ALA A 150 2.38 8.01 17.55
C ALA A 150 3.42 7.41 16.60
N ALA A 151 3.38 6.11 16.38
CA ALA A 151 4.14 5.50 15.29
C ALA A 151 3.49 5.76 13.93
N ILE A 152 4.31 5.95 12.91
CA ILE A 152 3.89 5.93 11.51
C ILE A 152 4.76 4.97 10.69
N ASN A 153 4.20 4.41 9.63
CA ASN A 153 4.93 3.45 8.79
C ASN A 153 6.13 4.11 8.09
N VAL A 154 5.86 5.17 7.35
CA VAL A 154 6.85 6.06 6.70
C VAL A 154 6.21 7.45 6.56
N PRO A 155 7.01 8.52 6.37
CA PRO A 155 6.47 9.84 6.04
C PRO A 155 5.57 9.79 4.80
N GLY A 156 4.40 10.45 4.86
CA GLY A 156 3.41 10.45 3.78
C GLY A 156 2.57 9.16 3.65
N SER A 157 2.79 8.14 4.48
CA SER A 157 1.90 6.96 4.52
C SER A 157 0.50 7.33 5.01
N THR A 158 -0.49 6.50 4.71
CA THR A 158 -1.85 6.67 5.23
C THR A 158 -1.90 6.68 6.76
N SER A 159 -1.02 5.92 7.42
CA SER A 159 -0.80 5.96 8.86
C SER A 159 -0.37 7.36 9.34
N HIS A 160 0.54 8.02 8.60
CA HIS A 160 0.95 9.40 8.89
C HIS A 160 -0.18 10.39 8.65
N LEU A 161 -0.83 10.32 7.49
CA LEU A 161 -1.94 11.21 7.16
C LEU A 161 -3.09 11.09 8.17
N ALA A 162 -3.44 9.87 8.61
CA ALA A 162 -4.44 9.64 9.63
C ALA A 162 -4.04 10.26 11.00
N ALA A 163 -2.77 10.13 11.39
CA ALA A 163 -2.25 10.74 12.62
C ALA A 163 -2.32 12.28 12.56
N GLU A 164 -1.97 12.88 11.43
CA GLU A 164 -2.05 14.34 11.25
C GLU A 164 -3.51 14.84 11.15
N MET A 165 -4.40 14.09 10.48
CA MET A 165 -5.85 14.38 10.52
C MET A 165 -6.38 14.33 11.96
N PHE A 166 -5.94 13.35 12.76
CA PHE A 166 -6.32 13.22 14.17
C PHE A 166 -5.88 14.42 14.98
N LYS A 167 -4.63 14.90 14.79
CA LYS A 167 -4.15 16.13 15.42
C LYS A 167 -5.02 17.32 15.08
N GLN A 168 -5.29 17.52 13.78
CA GLN A 168 -6.02 18.70 13.29
C GLN A 168 -7.48 18.71 13.75
N LEU A 169 -8.19 17.60 13.56
CA LEU A 169 -9.63 17.53 13.85
C LEU A 169 -9.94 17.60 15.34
N ALA A 170 -9.04 17.07 16.19
CA ALA A 170 -9.25 17.08 17.64
C ALA A 170 -8.42 18.13 18.41
N GLY A 171 -7.61 18.93 17.71
CA GLY A 171 -6.76 19.96 18.33
C GLY A 171 -5.70 19.35 19.27
N LEU A 172 -5.01 18.28 18.84
CA LEU A 172 -4.10 17.51 19.67
C LEU A 172 -2.63 17.87 19.43
N SER A 173 -1.78 17.59 20.44
CA SER A 173 -0.35 17.69 20.33
C SER A 173 0.31 16.40 20.80
N PHE A 174 1.02 15.72 19.88
CA PHE A 174 1.84 14.53 20.12
C PHE A 174 2.95 14.43 19.08
N THR A 175 3.99 13.67 19.39
CA THR A 175 5.10 13.43 18.45
C THR A 175 4.77 12.30 17.51
N VAL A 176 5.13 12.46 16.24
CA VAL A 176 5.03 11.41 15.24
C VAL A 176 6.41 10.80 15.02
N VAL A 177 6.54 9.48 15.20
CA VAL A 177 7.80 8.74 15.08
C VAL A 177 7.77 7.88 13.83
N PRO A 178 8.62 8.17 12.82
CA PRO A 178 8.64 7.42 11.57
C PRO A 178 9.47 6.13 11.68
N TYR A 179 8.98 5.08 11.00
CA TYR A 179 9.66 3.79 10.85
C TYR A 179 9.90 3.48 9.35
N LYS A 180 10.51 2.32 9.04
CA LYS A 180 10.78 1.88 7.66
C LYS A 180 9.71 0.95 7.10
N GLY A 181 8.49 1.01 7.65
CA GLY A 181 7.34 0.20 7.23
C GLY A 181 6.47 -0.27 8.39
N GLY A 182 5.26 -0.77 8.07
CA GLY A 182 4.24 -1.14 9.04
C GLY A 182 4.64 -2.24 10.04
N GLY A 183 5.49 -3.18 9.63
CA GLY A 183 5.97 -4.23 10.53
C GLY A 183 6.81 -3.67 11.69
N LEU A 184 7.70 -2.72 11.41
CA LEU A 184 8.56 -2.08 12.42
C LEU A 184 7.77 -1.14 13.32
N SER A 185 6.86 -0.34 12.77
CA SER A 185 5.99 0.55 13.56
C SER A 185 5.06 -0.24 14.48
N MET A 186 4.51 -1.38 14.02
CA MET A 186 3.72 -2.28 14.84
C MET A 186 4.55 -2.86 16.01
N ALA A 187 5.78 -3.30 15.74
CA ALA A 187 6.67 -3.82 16.76
C ALA A 187 6.97 -2.77 17.86
N ALA A 188 7.16 -1.52 17.47
CA ALA A 188 7.38 -0.41 18.40
C ALA A 188 6.15 -0.13 19.30
N VAL A 189 4.92 -0.22 18.76
CA VAL A 189 3.72 -0.11 19.60
C VAL A 189 3.60 -1.32 20.55
N MET A 190 3.85 -2.54 20.06
CA MET A 190 3.78 -3.75 20.90
C MET A 190 4.79 -3.75 22.05
N SER A 191 5.97 -3.17 21.86
CA SER A 191 7.00 -3.07 22.89
C SER A 191 6.78 -1.91 23.87
N GLY A 192 5.87 -0.96 23.55
CA GLY A 192 5.67 0.26 24.32
C GLY A 192 6.76 1.33 24.09
N GLU A 193 7.58 1.20 23.05
CA GLU A 193 8.51 2.25 22.59
C GLU A 193 7.74 3.50 22.15
N VAL A 194 6.57 3.31 21.54
CA VAL A 194 5.60 4.35 21.21
C VAL A 194 4.21 3.94 21.68
N ASP A 195 3.34 4.91 21.89
CA ASP A 195 2.09 4.72 22.63
C ASP A 195 0.93 4.22 21.75
N PHE A 196 0.83 4.70 20.51
CA PHE A 196 -0.29 4.39 19.63
C PHE A 196 0.06 4.51 18.15
N GLN A 197 -0.85 4.02 17.29
CA GLN A 197 -0.73 4.07 15.84
C GLN A 197 -2.11 3.97 15.17
N PHE A 198 -2.24 4.59 14.00
CA PHE A 198 -3.22 4.19 13.00
C PHE A 198 -2.59 3.08 12.15
N ALA A 199 -2.81 1.83 12.52
CA ALA A 199 -2.18 0.67 11.90
C ALA A 199 -3.06 0.06 10.80
N GLU A 200 -2.44 -0.50 9.78
CA GLU A 200 -3.16 -1.28 8.77
C GLU A 200 -3.87 -2.48 9.41
N GLY A 201 -5.15 -2.69 9.06
CA GLY A 201 -5.96 -3.78 9.60
C GLY A 201 -5.30 -5.15 9.48
N LEU A 202 -4.64 -5.40 8.34
CA LEU A 202 -3.84 -6.57 8.06
C LEU A 202 -2.78 -6.87 9.16
N LEU A 203 -2.10 -5.85 9.66
CA LEU A 203 -1.07 -6.01 10.69
C LEU A 203 -1.66 -5.94 12.10
N ALA A 204 -2.74 -5.18 12.28
CA ALA A 204 -3.37 -4.98 13.58
C ALA A 204 -4.18 -6.20 14.03
N ALA A 205 -4.93 -6.84 13.14
CA ALA A 205 -5.86 -7.90 13.48
C ALA A 205 -5.22 -9.06 14.29
N PRO A 206 -4.09 -9.68 13.87
CA PRO A 206 -3.47 -10.73 14.65
C PRO A 206 -2.94 -10.25 16.01
N GLN A 207 -2.51 -8.99 16.12
CA GLN A 207 -1.97 -8.43 17.36
C GLN A 207 -3.08 -8.10 18.35
N ILE A 208 -4.24 -7.65 17.85
CA ILE A 208 -5.46 -7.42 18.65
C ILE A 208 -5.97 -8.75 19.21
N ARG A 209 -6.10 -9.78 18.35
CA ARG A 209 -6.51 -11.14 18.78
C ARG A 209 -5.56 -11.74 19.83
N GLY A 210 -4.25 -11.45 19.69
CA GLY A 210 -3.21 -11.87 20.64
C GLY A 210 -3.09 -11.02 21.91
N GLY A 211 -3.90 -9.96 22.07
CA GLY A 211 -3.86 -9.05 23.22
C GLY A 211 -2.58 -8.22 23.32
N ARG A 212 -1.77 -8.16 22.25
CA ARG A 212 -0.48 -7.42 22.23
C ARG A 212 -0.66 -5.92 22.01
N VAL A 213 -1.79 -5.53 21.45
CA VAL A 213 -2.24 -4.14 21.33
C VAL A 213 -3.72 -4.07 21.63
N ARG A 214 -4.20 -2.90 22.05
CA ARG A 214 -5.63 -2.61 22.21
C ARG A 214 -6.13 -1.79 21.04
N ALA A 215 -7.18 -2.27 20.38
CA ALA A 215 -7.88 -1.48 19.35
C ALA A 215 -8.91 -0.56 19.99
N LEU A 216 -9.02 0.65 19.47
CA LEU A 216 -9.97 1.67 19.94
C LEU A 216 -11.04 1.99 18.90
N ALA A 217 -10.69 2.09 17.62
CA ALA A 217 -11.62 2.43 16.54
C ALA A 217 -11.09 1.99 15.16
N VAL A 218 -11.96 1.99 14.16
CA VAL A 218 -11.61 1.86 12.74
C VAL A 218 -11.75 3.21 12.03
N THR A 219 -10.98 3.42 10.94
CA THR A 219 -11.01 4.67 10.18
C THR A 219 -11.93 4.61 8.95
N THR A 220 -12.73 3.57 8.83
CA THR A 220 -13.78 3.45 7.80
C THR A 220 -14.93 4.43 8.07
N PRO A 221 -15.75 4.81 7.05
CA PRO A 221 -16.89 5.70 7.25
C PRO A 221 -17.91 5.18 8.28
N THR A 222 -18.06 3.85 8.37
CA THR A 222 -18.96 3.13 9.28
C THR A 222 -18.20 1.99 9.98
N PRO A 223 -18.73 1.42 11.09
CA PRO A 223 -18.15 0.24 11.73
C PRO A 223 -17.95 -0.92 10.73
N LEU A 224 -16.92 -1.72 10.94
CA LEU A 224 -16.50 -2.78 10.03
C LEU A 224 -16.70 -4.17 10.66
N ALA A 225 -17.30 -5.11 9.92
CA ALA A 225 -17.56 -6.47 10.40
C ALA A 225 -16.28 -7.24 10.81
N GLY A 226 -15.15 -6.98 10.13
CA GLY A 226 -13.85 -7.57 10.46
C GLY A 226 -13.26 -7.11 11.82
N PHE A 227 -13.81 -6.03 12.41
CA PHE A 227 -13.42 -5.49 13.71
C PHE A 227 -14.68 -5.25 14.57
N PRO A 228 -15.37 -6.32 15.01
CA PRO A 228 -16.64 -6.21 15.71
C PRO A 228 -16.48 -5.42 17.02
N GLY A 229 -17.46 -4.54 17.30
CA GLY A 229 -17.48 -3.72 18.51
C GLY A 229 -16.61 -2.45 18.46
N LEU A 230 -15.80 -2.26 17.44
CA LEU A 230 -15.05 -1.00 17.29
C LEU A 230 -15.90 0.07 16.59
N PRO A 231 -15.97 1.29 17.16
CA PRO A 231 -16.64 2.42 16.51
C PRO A 231 -15.83 2.89 15.28
N ALA A 232 -16.52 3.57 14.35
CA ALA A 232 -15.87 4.31 13.27
C ALA A 232 -15.42 5.69 13.76
N MET A 233 -14.17 6.06 13.50
CA MET A 233 -13.63 7.39 13.85
C MET A 233 -14.44 8.54 13.26
N ASN A 234 -15.02 8.36 12.08
CA ASN A 234 -15.86 9.36 11.44
C ASN A 234 -17.10 9.75 12.27
N GLY A 235 -17.62 8.85 13.10
CA GLY A 235 -18.72 9.15 14.04
C GLY A 235 -18.29 9.98 15.25
N ILE A 236 -16.99 9.95 15.59
CA ILE A 236 -16.40 10.64 16.75
C ILE A 236 -15.72 11.94 16.30
N LEU A 237 -14.98 11.89 15.21
CA LEU A 237 -14.32 13.04 14.56
C LEU A 237 -14.73 13.05 13.08
N PRO A 238 -15.80 13.78 12.73
CA PRO A 238 -16.28 13.87 11.36
C PRO A 238 -15.16 14.29 10.39
N GLY A 239 -15.01 13.52 9.31
CA GLY A 239 -13.96 13.72 8.32
C GLY A 239 -12.69 12.87 8.54
N LEU A 240 -12.53 12.19 9.69
CA LEU A 240 -11.44 11.25 9.87
C LEU A 240 -11.81 9.90 9.22
N VAL A 241 -11.58 9.82 7.91
CA VAL A 241 -11.70 8.61 7.10
C VAL A 241 -10.39 8.38 6.39
N ALA A 242 -9.77 7.22 6.60
CA ALA A 242 -8.52 6.85 5.98
C ALA A 242 -8.46 5.35 5.73
N ASP A 243 -8.02 4.96 4.56
CA ASP A 243 -7.75 3.59 4.19
C ASP A 243 -6.41 3.51 3.46
N ASN A 244 -5.73 2.40 3.60
CA ASN A 244 -4.57 2.13 2.77
C ASN A 244 -5.00 1.24 1.61
N TRP A 245 -4.49 1.53 0.42
CA TRP A 245 -4.74 0.72 -0.76
C TRP A 245 -3.41 0.22 -1.34
N PHE A 246 -3.47 -0.95 -1.96
CA PHE A 246 -2.33 -1.65 -2.53
C PHE A 246 -2.52 -1.80 -4.03
N ALA A 247 -1.51 -1.44 -4.80
CA ALA A 247 -1.61 -1.45 -6.25
C ALA A 247 -0.32 -1.86 -6.93
N ILE A 248 -0.47 -2.36 -8.15
CA ILE A 248 0.61 -2.79 -9.02
C ILE A 248 0.71 -1.84 -10.20
N TYR A 249 1.95 -1.42 -10.46
CA TYR A 249 2.33 -0.59 -11.60
C TYR A 249 3.49 -1.24 -12.36
N ALA A 250 3.60 -0.93 -13.64
CA ALA A 250 4.76 -1.22 -14.47
C ALA A 250 5.42 0.09 -14.93
N PRO A 251 6.61 0.09 -15.53
CA PRO A 251 7.17 1.26 -16.18
C PRO A 251 6.24 1.80 -17.29
N ALA A 252 6.19 3.11 -17.47
CA ALA A 252 5.46 3.71 -18.58
C ALA A 252 5.94 3.12 -19.91
N GLY A 253 5.02 2.91 -20.86
CA GLY A 253 5.33 2.29 -22.15
C GLY A 253 5.36 0.75 -22.14
N THR A 254 5.12 0.09 -20.99
CA THR A 254 4.94 -1.37 -20.96
C THR A 254 3.79 -1.76 -21.92
N PRO A 255 3.99 -2.76 -22.80
CA PRO A 255 3.00 -3.17 -23.79
C PRO A 255 1.65 -3.54 -23.15
N ARG A 256 0.56 -3.12 -23.80
CA ARG A 256 -0.79 -3.28 -23.25
C ARG A 256 -1.20 -4.75 -23.06
N ASP A 257 -0.72 -5.63 -23.91
CA ASP A 257 -0.94 -7.08 -23.82
C ASP A 257 -0.26 -7.68 -22.58
N VAL A 258 0.95 -7.21 -22.25
CA VAL A 258 1.68 -7.57 -21.02
C VAL A 258 0.92 -7.10 -19.78
N VAL A 259 0.51 -5.83 -19.75
CA VAL A 259 -0.31 -5.27 -18.64
C VAL A 259 -1.60 -6.07 -18.47
N THR A 260 -2.27 -6.39 -19.58
CA THR A 260 -3.52 -7.18 -19.57
C THR A 260 -3.29 -8.60 -19.08
N ALA A 261 -2.19 -9.24 -19.48
CA ALA A 261 -1.85 -10.59 -19.01
C ALA A 261 -1.62 -10.63 -17.50
N ILE A 262 -0.86 -9.67 -16.96
CA ILE A 262 -0.63 -9.55 -15.50
C ILE A 262 -1.95 -9.26 -14.77
N ASN A 263 -2.76 -8.29 -15.25
CA ASN A 263 -4.05 -7.95 -14.64
C ASN A 263 -4.99 -9.16 -14.58
N ARG A 264 -5.10 -9.93 -15.67
CA ARG A 264 -5.93 -11.14 -15.71
C ARG A 264 -5.45 -12.20 -14.72
N ALA A 265 -4.14 -12.43 -14.64
CA ALA A 265 -3.56 -13.39 -13.70
C ALA A 265 -3.80 -12.97 -12.24
N LEU A 266 -3.68 -11.68 -11.94
CA LEU A 266 -3.98 -11.12 -10.62
C LEU A 266 -5.46 -11.26 -10.25
N LYS A 267 -6.40 -11.02 -11.18
CA LYS A 267 -7.83 -11.27 -10.95
C LYS A 267 -8.07 -12.70 -10.52
N LYS A 268 -7.46 -13.67 -11.23
CA LYS A 268 -7.55 -15.07 -10.87
C LYS A 268 -6.87 -15.39 -9.54
N ALA A 269 -5.75 -14.76 -9.23
CA ALA A 269 -5.07 -14.92 -7.94
C ALA A 269 -5.94 -14.44 -6.76
N LEU A 270 -6.70 -13.34 -6.94
CA LEU A 270 -7.64 -12.86 -5.92
C LEU A 270 -8.77 -13.86 -5.62
N GLU A 271 -9.06 -14.78 -6.54
CA GLU A 271 -10.05 -15.85 -6.34
C GLU A 271 -9.48 -17.10 -5.65
N ALA A 272 -8.15 -17.21 -5.58
CA ALA A 272 -7.48 -18.36 -4.96
C ALA A 272 -7.80 -18.46 -3.45
N SER A 273 -7.97 -19.68 -2.94
CA SER A 273 -8.37 -19.94 -1.56
C SER A 273 -7.38 -19.34 -0.54
N ALA A 274 -6.09 -19.43 -0.82
CA ALA A 274 -5.05 -18.87 0.06
C ALA A 274 -5.11 -17.34 0.14
N VAL A 275 -5.40 -16.66 -0.99
CA VAL A 275 -5.54 -15.20 -1.03
C VAL A 275 -6.82 -14.77 -0.33
N ARG A 276 -7.95 -15.44 -0.60
CA ARG A 276 -9.22 -15.16 0.07
C ARG A 276 -9.12 -15.37 1.58
N ALA A 277 -8.48 -16.45 2.02
CA ALA A 277 -8.28 -16.71 3.44
C ALA A 277 -7.46 -15.60 4.13
N LEU A 278 -6.36 -15.13 3.49
CA LEU A 278 -5.61 -13.99 3.99
C LEU A 278 -6.47 -12.73 4.07
N PHE A 279 -7.23 -12.44 3.00
CA PHE A 279 -8.03 -11.23 2.91
C PHE A 279 -9.15 -11.20 3.96
N GLU A 280 -9.83 -12.33 4.14
CA GLU A 280 -10.86 -12.50 5.19
C GLU A 280 -10.26 -12.37 6.59
N GLN A 281 -9.17 -13.12 6.85
CA GLN A 281 -8.47 -13.13 8.14
C GLN A 281 -8.00 -11.74 8.55
N GLU A 282 -7.53 -10.95 7.58
CA GLU A 282 -6.86 -9.67 7.81
C GLU A 282 -7.73 -8.46 7.45
N SER A 283 -9.02 -8.69 7.21
CA SER A 283 -10.00 -7.64 6.87
C SER A 283 -9.58 -6.78 5.68
N LEU A 284 -8.99 -7.42 4.66
CA LEU A 284 -8.67 -6.79 3.38
C LEU A 284 -9.88 -6.85 2.45
N ALA A 285 -10.22 -5.75 1.82
CA ALA A 285 -11.19 -5.72 0.75
C ALA A 285 -10.48 -5.94 -0.59
N ALA A 286 -10.79 -7.04 -1.28
CA ALA A 286 -10.33 -7.26 -2.64
C ALA A 286 -11.03 -6.27 -3.59
N VAL A 287 -10.26 -5.61 -4.46
CA VAL A 287 -10.77 -4.67 -5.47
C VAL A 287 -10.66 -5.28 -6.87
N GLY A 288 -9.46 -5.69 -7.29
CA GLY A 288 -9.24 -6.35 -8.57
C GLY A 288 -9.58 -5.47 -9.78
N SER A 289 -9.21 -4.19 -9.75
CA SER A 289 -9.58 -3.20 -10.74
C SER A 289 -9.02 -3.48 -12.14
N THR A 290 -9.55 -2.77 -13.14
CA THR A 290 -8.89 -2.59 -14.43
C THR A 290 -7.72 -1.60 -14.31
N PRO A 291 -6.80 -1.56 -15.28
CA PRO A 291 -5.74 -0.56 -15.34
C PRO A 291 -6.28 0.88 -15.40
N GLU A 292 -7.34 1.11 -16.15
CA GLU A 292 -7.99 2.42 -16.31
C GLU A 292 -8.60 2.92 -15.00
N GLU A 293 -9.26 2.04 -14.24
CA GLU A 293 -9.81 2.35 -12.91
C GLU A 293 -8.70 2.70 -11.91
N LEU A 294 -7.58 1.96 -11.92
CA LEU A 294 -6.41 2.31 -11.09
C LEU A 294 -5.84 3.67 -11.47
N GLY A 295 -5.68 3.96 -12.78
CA GLY A 295 -5.17 5.24 -13.24
C GLY A 295 -6.05 6.42 -12.81
N ALA A 296 -7.38 6.25 -12.86
CA ALA A 296 -8.33 7.24 -12.36
C ALA A 296 -8.28 7.38 -10.83
N HIS A 297 -8.14 6.25 -10.11
CA HIS A 297 -8.00 6.24 -8.66
C HIS A 297 -6.74 6.98 -8.22
N LEU A 298 -5.58 6.71 -8.83
CA LEU A 298 -4.32 7.39 -8.49
C LEU A 298 -4.44 8.91 -8.59
N ARG A 299 -5.05 9.44 -9.66
CA ARG A 299 -5.24 10.90 -9.81
C ARG A 299 -6.10 11.50 -8.71
N ARG A 300 -7.25 10.87 -8.39
CA ARG A 300 -8.13 11.32 -7.30
C ARG A 300 -7.40 11.32 -5.96
N GLU A 301 -6.60 10.29 -5.69
CA GLU A 301 -5.87 10.18 -4.42
C GLU A 301 -4.74 11.20 -4.32
N ILE A 302 -4.05 11.51 -5.41
CA ILE A 302 -3.06 12.61 -5.45
C ILE A 302 -3.72 13.92 -5.04
N ASP A 303 -4.88 14.26 -5.62
CA ASP A 303 -5.60 15.50 -5.30
C ASP A 303 -6.09 15.51 -3.84
N ARG A 304 -6.66 14.39 -3.37
CA ARG A 304 -7.13 14.23 -1.99
C ARG A 304 -6.00 14.41 -0.97
N TYR A 305 -4.88 13.72 -1.17
CA TYR A 305 -3.73 13.81 -0.25
C TYR A 305 -3.03 15.16 -0.32
N ALA A 306 -3.02 15.81 -1.48
CA ALA A 306 -2.50 17.17 -1.59
C ALA A 306 -3.24 18.16 -0.67
N GLU A 307 -4.56 18.00 -0.52
CA GLU A 307 -5.36 18.82 0.40
C GLU A 307 -4.98 18.56 1.87
N VAL A 308 -4.90 17.28 2.27
CA VAL A 308 -4.53 16.89 3.65
C VAL A 308 -3.12 17.36 4.00
N ILE A 309 -2.15 17.16 3.10
CA ILE A 309 -0.75 17.55 3.28
C ILE A 309 -0.63 19.08 3.45
N ARG A 310 -1.31 19.85 2.62
CA ARG A 310 -1.27 21.32 2.70
C ARG A 310 -1.94 21.85 3.98
N LYS A 311 -3.12 21.33 4.35
CA LYS A 311 -3.81 21.72 5.58
C LYS A 311 -3.02 21.33 6.83
N GLY A 312 -2.32 20.21 6.79
CA GLY A 312 -1.49 19.69 7.89
C GLY A 312 -0.10 20.30 7.98
N ASN A 313 0.30 21.14 7.02
CA ASN A 313 1.69 21.56 6.90
C ASN A 313 2.67 20.38 6.98
N ILE A 314 2.27 19.21 6.39
CA ILE A 314 3.08 18.00 6.44
C ILE A 314 4.30 18.20 5.54
N THR A 315 5.49 18.02 6.11
CA THR A 315 6.76 18.15 5.40
C THR A 315 7.45 16.79 5.30
N PRO A 316 8.31 16.59 4.28
CA PRO A 316 9.23 15.45 4.25
C PRO A 316 10.11 15.46 5.52
N GLN A 317 10.35 14.27 6.07
CA GLN A 317 11.27 14.06 7.18
C GLN A 317 12.55 13.37 6.69
#